data_d9cb8bc2f545fbe6e525d6aa8ccf16ee
#
_entry.id   d9cb8bc2f545fbe6e525d6aa8ccf16ee
#
_cell.length_a   1.000
_cell.length_b   1.000
_cell.length_c   1.000
_cell.angle_alpha   90.00
_cell.angle_beta   90.00
_cell.angle_gamma   90.00
#
_symmetry.space_group_name_H-M   'P 1'
#
loop_
_entity.id
_entity.type
_entity.pdbx_description
1 polymer ?
#
loop_
_entity_poly.entity_id
_entity_poly.type
_entity_poly.pdbx_seq_one_letter_code
_entity_poly.pdbx_strand_id
1 'polypeptide(L)'
;LHLSLRRQRQMCIRDSVSCGSIEHKMGIHGNATCVMNFDSATGFLIGPPNKGLNCMFTFMNTARLGTALQGLAHAELGFQGAIKYARERLQMRSLTGPKAPDKAADPIIVHPDVRRMLLTMKAFAEGNRAMVYFTAKQVDIVKYAQDEEQKKAADGLLAFLTPIAKAFMTEVGFESASHGMQVYGGHGFISEWGMEQNLRDCRIAMMYEGTTGVQALDLLGRKVLMTQGEALKGFTKIVHKFCQANEGNEALKAFVGPLAALNKEWGEVTMKIGMAAMKDREEVGAASVDYLMYSGYACLAYFWADMARVAAEKIAAGDGDQAFYKAKLQTAQFYYARILPRTRTHVAAMLSGASSLMDMSEEDFALSY
;
A
#
# COMPACT_ATOMS: atom_id res chain seq x y z
N LEU A 1 -50.88 -0.22 19.17
CA LEU A 1 -50.85 0.57 17.93
C LEU A 1 -49.40 0.80 17.39
N HIS A 2 -48.43 1.09 18.25
CA HIS A 2 -47.02 1.33 17.79
C HIS A 2 -46.31 0.11 17.22
N LEU A 3 -46.60 -1.09 17.70
CA LEU A 3 -45.96 -2.33 17.22
C LEU A 3 -46.50 -2.79 15.85
N SER A 4 -47.81 -2.59 15.61
CA SER A 4 -48.42 -2.91 14.30
C SER A 4 -47.97 -1.95 13.21
N LEU A 5 -47.83 -0.64 13.49
CA LEU A 5 -47.30 0.37 12.58
C LEU A 5 -45.83 0.16 12.28
N ARG A 6 -45.03 -0.29 13.26
CA ARG A 6 -43.60 -0.70 12.99
C ARG A 6 -43.52 -1.93 12.09
N ARG A 7 -44.39 -2.94 12.30
CA ARG A 7 -44.44 -4.14 11.45
C ARG A 7 -44.92 -3.82 10.04
N GLN A 8 -45.89 -2.91 9.88
CA GLN A 8 -46.41 -2.47 8.60
C GLN A 8 -45.35 -1.62 7.82
N ARG A 9 -44.62 -0.72 8.49
CA ARG A 9 -43.47 -0.02 7.91
C ARG A 9 -42.34 -0.96 7.51
N GLN A 10 -42.04 -1.95 8.32
CA GLN A 10 -41.01 -2.96 7.97
C GLN A 10 -41.48 -3.85 6.82
N MET A 11 -42.78 -4.14 6.70
CA MET A 11 -43.34 -4.89 5.57
C MET A 11 -43.24 -4.10 4.27
N CYS A 12 -43.67 -2.84 4.23
CA CYS A 12 -43.57 -1.99 3.03
C CYS A 12 -42.12 -1.75 2.57
N ILE A 13 -41.18 -1.64 3.50
CA ILE A 13 -39.74 -1.53 3.17
C ILE A 13 -39.20 -2.86 2.64
N ARG A 14 -39.64 -3.99 3.16
CA ARG A 14 -39.21 -5.31 2.71
C ARG A 14 -39.76 -5.69 1.34
N ASP A 15 -40.94 -5.23 1.00
CA ASP A 15 -41.58 -5.56 -0.27
C ASP A 15 -41.09 -4.69 -1.43
N SER A 16 -40.57 -3.49 -1.16
CA SER A 16 -40.09 -2.54 -2.17
C SER A 16 -38.57 -2.54 -2.37
N VAL A 17 -37.81 -3.19 -1.51
CA VAL A 17 -36.35 -3.35 -1.62
C VAL A 17 -35.99 -4.82 -1.42
N SER A 18 -35.45 -5.44 -2.44
CA SER A 18 -35.09 -6.87 -2.43
C SER A 18 -33.69 -7.10 -2.97
N CYS A 19 -33.08 -8.19 -2.53
CA CYS A 19 -31.85 -8.70 -3.09
C CYS A 19 -32.17 -9.59 -4.29
N GLY A 20 -31.82 -9.15 -5.49
CA GLY A 20 -32.05 -9.92 -6.73
C GLY A 20 -31.06 -11.07 -6.93
N SER A 21 -29.80 -10.86 -6.56
CA SER A 21 -28.78 -11.90 -6.59
C SER A 21 -27.62 -11.54 -5.66
N ILE A 22 -26.83 -12.55 -5.29
CA ILE A 22 -25.56 -12.43 -4.58
C ILE A 22 -24.45 -12.91 -5.51
N GLU A 23 -23.41 -12.08 -5.67
CA GLU A 23 -22.30 -12.41 -6.55
C GLU A 23 -21.40 -13.52 -5.97
N HIS A 24 -21.02 -14.47 -6.82
CA HIS A 24 -19.99 -15.46 -6.54
C HIS A 24 -18.63 -14.86 -6.82
N LYS A 25 -17.85 -14.58 -5.75
CA LYS A 25 -16.58 -13.88 -5.85
C LYS A 25 -15.39 -14.83 -5.62
N MET A 26 -14.21 -14.41 -6.08
CA MET A 26 -12.94 -15.09 -5.84
C MET A 26 -12.60 -15.23 -4.34
N GLY A 27 -12.91 -14.21 -3.54
CA GLY A 27 -12.63 -14.13 -2.11
C GLY A 27 -13.63 -13.24 -1.37
N ILE A 28 -13.35 -12.94 -0.11
CA ILE A 28 -14.22 -12.19 0.82
C ILE A 28 -15.67 -12.70 0.80
N HIS A 29 -15.84 -14.02 0.84
CA HIS A 29 -17.16 -14.67 0.73
C HIS A 29 -18.12 -14.31 1.85
N GLY A 30 -17.59 -13.91 3.02
CA GLY A 30 -18.38 -13.45 4.16
C GLY A 30 -19.02 -12.06 3.97
N ASN A 31 -18.65 -11.33 2.90
CA ASN A 31 -19.26 -10.06 2.55
C ASN A 31 -20.12 -10.21 1.30
N ALA A 32 -21.44 -10.01 1.44
CA ALA A 32 -22.37 -10.11 0.32
C ALA A 32 -22.22 -8.91 -0.63
N THR A 33 -22.00 -9.21 -1.92
CA THR A 33 -22.11 -8.24 -3.01
C THR A 33 -23.40 -8.56 -3.75
N CYS A 34 -24.36 -7.64 -3.76
CA CYS A 34 -25.73 -7.91 -4.17
C CYS A 34 -26.17 -7.02 -5.33
N VAL A 35 -27.04 -7.56 -6.18
CA VAL A 35 -27.91 -6.76 -7.05
C VAL A 35 -29.13 -6.38 -6.23
N MET A 36 -29.31 -5.06 -6.02
CA MET A 36 -30.43 -4.55 -5.24
C MET A 36 -31.54 -4.06 -6.18
N ASN A 37 -32.76 -4.58 -5.97
CA ASN A 37 -33.96 -4.16 -6.68
C ASN A 37 -34.76 -3.17 -5.82
N PHE A 38 -35.27 -2.12 -6.46
CA PHE A 38 -36.09 -1.08 -5.83
C PHE A 38 -37.40 -0.95 -6.61
N ASP A 39 -38.45 -1.58 -6.09
CA ASP A 39 -39.77 -1.61 -6.74
C ASP A 39 -40.66 -0.54 -6.09
N SER A 40 -40.72 0.63 -6.71
CA SER A 40 -41.44 1.80 -6.18
C SER A 40 -41.07 2.17 -4.74
N ALA A 41 -39.83 1.90 -4.34
CA ALA A 41 -39.32 2.16 -3.00
C ALA A 41 -39.30 3.66 -2.67
N THR A 42 -39.78 4.04 -1.50
CA THR A 42 -39.72 5.41 -1.03
C THR A 42 -38.26 5.75 -0.59
N GLY A 43 -37.67 6.75 -1.21
CA GLY A 43 -36.34 7.24 -0.91
C GLY A 43 -36.36 8.72 -0.52
N PHE A 44 -35.33 9.14 0.23
CA PHE A 44 -35.12 10.53 0.61
C PHE A 44 -33.77 11.01 0.09
N LEU A 45 -33.77 12.15 -0.60
CA LEU A 45 -32.55 12.74 -1.12
C LEU A 45 -31.68 13.26 0.03
N ILE A 46 -30.41 12.86 0.05
CA ILE A 46 -29.39 13.36 0.97
C ILE A 46 -28.44 14.27 0.19
N GLY A 47 -28.40 15.54 0.57
CA GLY A 47 -27.59 16.56 -0.10
C GLY A 47 -28.30 17.21 -1.30
N PRO A 48 -27.61 18.14 -2.02
CA PRO A 48 -28.17 18.83 -3.16
C PRO A 48 -28.42 17.93 -4.36
N PRO A 49 -29.46 18.18 -5.19
CA PRO A 49 -29.68 17.45 -6.42
C PRO A 49 -28.46 17.45 -7.35
N ASN A 50 -28.20 16.32 -8.00
CA ASN A 50 -27.09 16.13 -8.94
C ASN A 50 -25.67 16.29 -8.33
N LYS A 51 -25.53 16.23 -6.99
CA LYS A 51 -24.27 16.32 -6.26
C LYS A 51 -23.91 15.04 -5.50
N GLY A 52 -24.51 13.91 -5.85
CA GLY A 52 -24.31 12.63 -5.16
C GLY A 52 -22.83 12.21 -5.06
N LEU A 53 -22.04 12.37 -6.13
CA LEU A 53 -20.60 12.09 -6.09
C LEU A 53 -19.87 12.97 -5.06
N ASN A 54 -20.19 14.26 -4.98
CA ASN A 54 -19.58 15.15 -3.99
C ASN A 54 -19.91 14.71 -2.56
N CYS A 55 -21.17 14.30 -2.32
CA CYS A 55 -21.60 13.75 -1.03
C CYS A 55 -20.86 12.45 -0.70
N MET A 56 -20.69 11.56 -1.68
CA MET A 56 -19.95 10.31 -1.51
C MET A 56 -18.48 10.56 -1.14
N PHE A 57 -17.83 11.56 -1.75
CA PHE A 57 -16.42 11.86 -1.48
C PHE A 57 -16.16 12.34 -0.04
N THR A 58 -17.16 12.70 0.73
CA THR A 58 -16.98 13.07 2.15
C THR A 58 -16.42 11.93 2.99
N PHE A 59 -16.70 10.66 2.64
CA PHE A 59 -16.19 9.49 3.36
C PHE A 59 -15.13 8.69 2.57
N MET A 60 -15.02 8.90 1.25
CA MET A 60 -14.15 8.09 0.40
C MET A 60 -12.66 8.15 0.78
N ASN A 61 -12.16 9.29 1.24
CA ASN A 61 -10.76 9.40 1.67
C ASN A 61 -10.49 8.51 2.90
N THR A 62 -11.44 8.46 3.84
CA THR A 62 -11.34 7.57 5.00
C THR A 62 -11.47 6.10 4.59
N ALA A 63 -12.40 5.77 3.67
CA ALA A 63 -12.57 4.44 3.14
C ALA A 63 -11.29 3.94 2.41
N ARG A 64 -10.64 4.80 1.63
CA ARG A 64 -9.36 4.50 0.97
C ARG A 64 -8.24 4.19 1.96
N LEU A 65 -8.19 4.89 3.09
CA LEU A 65 -7.25 4.58 4.17
C LEU A 65 -7.56 3.24 4.82
N GLY A 66 -8.86 2.91 5.00
CA GLY A 66 -9.30 1.58 5.42
C GLY A 66 -8.86 0.47 4.46
N THR A 67 -8.93 0.72 3.14
CA THR A 67 -8.45 -0.22 2.12
C THR A 67 -6.91 -0.38 2.17
N ALA A 68 -6.17 0.69 2.45
CA ALA A 68 -4.72 0.60 2.69
C ALA A 68 -4.41 -0.31 3.88
N LEU A 69 -5.20 -0.24 4.96
CA LEU A 69 -5.09 -1.14 6.11
C LEU A 69 -5.36 -2.60 5.76
N GLN A 70 -6.22 -2.89 4.79
CA GLN A 70 -6.41 -4.27 4.30
C GLN A 70 -5.12 -4.82 3.69
N GLY A 71 -4.44 -4.03 2.82
CA GLY A 71 -3.14 -4.43 2.28
C GLY A 71 -2.11 -4.73 3.37
N LEU A 72 -2.05 -3.89 4.41
CA LEU A 72 -1.21 -4.13 5.58
C LEU A 72 -1.60 -5.41 6.32
N ALA A 73 -2.90 -5.62 6.57
CA ALA A 73 -3.38 -6.78 7.33
C ALA A 73 -3.05 -8.11 6.62
N HIS A 74 -3.22 -8.17 5.30
CA HIS A 74 -2.88 -9.34 4.50
C HIS A 74 -1.36 -9.60 4.46
N ALA A 75 -0.53 -8.55 4.39
CA ALA A 75 0.92 -8.67 4.50
C ALA A 75 1.36 -9.21 5.86
N GLU A 76 0.77 -8.70 6.93
CA GLU A 76 1.04 -9.13 8.31
C GLU A 76 0.62 -10.59 8.53
N LEU A 77 -0.59 -10.96 8.08
CA LEU A 77 -1.07 -12.33 8.17
C LEU A 77 -0.16 -13.31 7.41
N GLY A 78 0.24 -12.94 6.20
CA GLY A 78 1.21 -13.71 5.41
C GLY A 78 2.52 -13.90 6.15
N PHE A 79 3.08 -12.83 6.72
CA PHE A 79 4.35 -12.88 7.46
C PHE A 79 4.26 -13.73 8.74
N GLN A 80 3.25 -13.51 9.57
CA GLN A 80 3.11 -14.22 10.85
C GLN A 80 2.90 -15.72 10.66
N GLY A 81 2.09 -16.13 9.68
CA GLY A 81 1.92 -17.52 9.34
C GLY A 81 3.20 -18.12 8.76
N ALA A 82 3.82 -17.43 7.80
CA ALA A 82 5.03 -17.94 7.13
C ALA A 82 6.23 -18.10 8.07
N ILE A 83 6.45 -17.18 9.02
CA ILE A 83 7.58 -17.29 9.97
C ILE A 83 7.42 -18.49 10.90
N LYS A 84 6.20 -18.78 11.35
CA LYS A 84 5.92 -19.95 12.18
C LYS A 84 6.20 -21.24 11.39
N TYR A 85 5.61 -21.36 10.20
CA TYR A 85 5.80 -22.51 9.33
C TYR A 85 7.28 -22.72 8.96
N ALA A 86 8.01 -21.66 8.61
CA ALA A 86 9.41 -21.74 8.22
C ALA A 86 10.36 -22.20 9.32
N ARG A 87 10.00 -22.02 10.59
CA ARG A 87 10.74 -22.52 11.76
C ARG A 87 10.51 -24.00 12.02
N GLU A 88 9.35 -24.52 11.65
CA GLU A 88 8.92 -25.90 11.94
C GLU A 88 9.19 -26.85 10.76
N ARG A 89 8.96 -26.37 9.53
CA ARG A 89 9.10 -27.17 8.31
C ARG A 89 10.55 -27.53 8.05
N LEU A 90 10.86 -28.82 7.98
CA LEU A 90 12.17 -29.34 7.64
C LEU A 90 12.25 -29.67 6.15
N GLN A 91 13.29 -29.18 5.46
CA GLN A 91 13.57 -29.52 4.06
C GLN A 91 14.99 -29.13 3.68
N MET A 92 15.71 -30.02 3.04
CA MET A 92 17.10 -29.84 2.60
C MET A 92 18.07 -29.54 3.75
N ARG A 93 19.31 -29.23 3.41
CA ARG A 93 20.35 -28.74 4.31
C ARG A 93 20.82 -27.34 3.87
N SER A 94 21.23 -26.52 4.81
CA SER A 94 21.86 -25.24 4.50
C SER A 94 23.13 -25.44 3.66
N LEU A 95 23.39 -24.53 2.73
CA LEU A 95 24.60 -24.54 1.88
C LEU A 95 25.90 -24.45 2.69
N THR A 96 25.84 -23.96 3.92
CA THR A 96 26.98 -23.81 4.83
C THR A 96 27.04 -24.93 5.88
N GLY A 97 26.48 -26.08 5.57
CA GLY A 97 26.41 -27.27 6.45
C GLY A 97 25.16 -27.30 7.33
N PRO A 98 24.84 -28.46 7.93
CA PRO A 98 23.66 -28.66 8.75
C PRO A 98 23.53 -27.62 9.87
N LYS A 99 22.34 -27.03 10.05
CA LYS A 99 22.00 -26.11 11.14
C LYS A 99 21.22 -26.79 12.26
N ALA A 100 20.61 -27.95 11.97
CA ALA A 100 19.96 -28.83 12.93
C ALA A 100 20.48 -30.26 12.67
N PRO A 101 21.72 -30.59 13.08
CA PRO A 101 22.38 -31.88 12.76
C PRO A 101 21.65 -33.08 13.36
N ASP A 102 20.94 -32.89 14.45
CA ASP A 102 20.09 -33.86 15.13
C ASP A 102 18.76 -34.18 14.42
N LYS A 103 18.39 -33.41 13.40
CA LYS A 103 17.16 -33.60 12.62
C LYS A 103 17.47 -34.16 11.23
N ALA A 104 16.47 -34.77 10.60
CA ALA A 104 16.58 -35.34 9.24
C ALA A 104 16.88 -34.27 8.16
N ALA A 105 16.45 -33.01 8.38
CA ALA A 105 16.72 -31.86 7.51
C ALA A 105 16.76 -30.57 8.35
N ASP A 106 17.19 -29.48 7.75
CA ASP A 106 17.16 -28.19 8.43
C ASP A 106 15.77 -27.52 8.32
N PRO A 107 15.38 -26.67 9.29
CA PRO A 107 14.22 -25.79 9.14
C PRO A 107 14.41 -24.88 7.91
N ILE A 108 13.34 -24.68 7.12
CA ILE A 108 13.47 -23.93 5.86
C ILE A 108 13.85 -22.45 6.05
N ILE A 109 13.69 -21.90 7.25
CA ILE A 109 14.12 -20.53 7.59
C ILE A 109 15.62 -20.30 7.39
N VAL A 110 16.44 -21.36 7.33
CA VAL A 110 17.89 -21.23 7.10
C VAL A 110 18.24 -20.90 5.65
N HIS A 111 17.31 -21.13 4.71
CA HIS A 111 17.55 -20.94 3.29
C HIS A 111 17.44 -19.46 2.88
N PRO A 112 18.40 -18.93 2.09
CA PRO A 112 18.42 -17.52 1.71
C PRO A 112 17.16 -17.03 1.01
N ASP A 113 16.55 -17.83 0.13
CA ASP A 113 15.33 -17.43 -0.58
C ASP A 113 14.10 -17.36 0.34
N VAL A 114 13.96 -18.31 1.27
CA VAL A 114 12.92 -18.25 2.30
C VAL A 114 13.10 -16.99 3.16
N ARG A 115 14.33 -16.67 3.56
CA ARG A 115 14.64 -15.44 4.30
C ARG A 115 14.34 -14.18 3.49
N ARG A 116 14.61 -14.19 2.18
CA ARG A 116 14.26 -13.06 1.29
C ARG A 116 12.75 -12.81 1.31
N MET A 117 11.92 -13.84 1.16
CA MET A 117 10.46 -13.73 1.21
C MET A 117 9.99 -13.23 2.59
N LEU A 118 10.47 -13.81 3.67
CA LEU A 118 10.12 -13.41 5.04
C LEU A 118 10.52 -11.96 5.32
N LEU A 119 11.72 -11.54 4.94
CA LEU A 119 12.18 -10.16 5.14
C LEU A 119 11.45 -9.16 4.25
N THR A 120 11.02 -9.55 3.05
CA THR A 120 10.19 -8.72 2.17
C THR A 120 8.83 -8.46 2.82
N MET A 121 8.14 -9.51 3.28
CA MET A 121 6.87 -9.39 3.99
C MET A 121 7.00 -8.53 5.26
N LYS A 122 8.04 -8.78 6.07
CA LYS A 122 8.32 -8.01 7.29
C LYS A 122 8.56 -6.53 6.97
N ALA A 123 9.36 -6.24 5.97
CA ALA A 123 9.68 -4.87 5.58
C ALA A 123 8.44 -4.11 5.09
N PHE A 124 7.57 -4.76 4.32
CA PHE A 124 6.30 -4.15 3.90
C PHE A 124 5.30 -4.02 5.04
N ALA A 125 5.10 -5.05 5.85
CA ALA A 125 4.15 -4.98 6.96
C ALA A 125 4.51 -3.86 7.96
N GLU A 126 5.77 -3.76 8.37
CA GLU A 126 6.20 -2.76 9.35
C GLU A 126 6.31 -1.35 8.75
N GLY A 127 6.83 -1.21 7.53
CA GLY A 127 6.92 0.08 6.83
C GLY A 127 5.54 0.65 6.50
N ASN A 128 4.64 -0.18 5.99
CA ASN A 128 3.25 0.21 5.71
C ASN A 128 2.50 0.62 6.97
N ARG A 129 2.76 -0.05 8.10
CA ARG A 129 2.17 0.33 9.40
C ARG A 129 2.61 1.74 9.81
N ALA A 130 3.88 2.07 9.67
CA ALA A 130 4.37 3.41 9.94
C ALA A 130 3.73 4.45 9.01
N MET A 131 3.65 4.15 7.70
CA MET A 131 3.05 5.05 6.71
C MET A 131 1.55 5.28 6.96
N VAL A 132 0.78 4.23 7.22
CA VAL A 132 -0.66 4.37 7.40
C VAL A 132 -1.01 5.10 8.70
N TYR A 133 -0.25 4.87 9.78
CA TYR A 133 -0.48 5.59 11.03
C TYR A 133 -0.06 7.06 10.94
N PHE A 134 1.02 7.35 10.21
CA PHE A 134 1.36 8.73 9.90
C PHE A 134 0.25 9.42 9.11
N THR A 135 -0.32 8.74 8.11
CA THR A 135 -1.42 9.26 7.30
C THR A 135 -2.71 9.41 8.13
N ALA A 136 -3.04 8.44 8.97
CA ALA A 136 -4.19 8.50 9.88
C ALA A 136 -4.09 9.67 10.87
N LYS A 137 -2.88 9.96 11.38
CA LYS A 137 -2.62 11.14 12.21
C LYS A 137 -3.00 12.45 11.50
N GLN A 138 -2.81 12.54 10.16
CA GLN A 138 -3.24 13.73 9.43
C GLN A 138 -4.76 13.89 9.43
N VAL A 139 -5.53 12.78 9.40
CA VAL A 139 -6.99 12.81 9.54
C VAL A 139 -7.39 13.43 10.87
N ASP A 140 -6.74 13.01 11.96
CA ASP A 140 -7.02 13.54 13.30
C ASP A 140 -6.66 15.04 13.39
N ILE A 141 -5.54 15.46 12.82
CA ILE A 141 -5.13 16.87 12.80
C ILE A 141 -6.16 17.71 12.03
N VAL A 142 -6.56 17.28 10.84
CA VAL A 142 -7.58 17.98 10.03
C VAL A 142 -8.89 18.13 10.81
N LYS A 143 -9.26 17.12 11.60
CA LYS A 143 -10.54 17.10 12.33
C LYS A 143 -10.51 17.87 13.65
N TYR A 144 -9.41 17.81 14.39
CA TYR A 144 -9.38 18.21 15.80
C TYR A 144 -8.41 19.35 16.15
N ALA A 145 -7.43 19.67 15.30
CA ALA A 145 -6.51 20.78 15.58
C ALA A 145 -7.28 22.13 15.64
N GLN A 146 -6.76 23.06 16.41
CA GLN A 146 -7.31 24.40 16.52
C GLN A 146 -6.62 25.40 15.57
N ASP A 147 -5.40 25.10 15.16
CA ASP A 147 -4.59 25.92 14.27
C ASP A 147 -4.94 25.60 12.79
N GLU A 148 -5.46 26.60 12.09
CA GLU A 148 -5.88 26.49 10.68
C GLU A 148 -4.69 26.24 9.73
N GLU A 149 -3.49 26.77 10.02
CA GLU A 149 -2.30 26.51 9.22
C GLU A 149 -1.87 25.03 9.37
N GLN A 150 -1.96 24.50 10.58
CA GLN A 150 -1.69 23.09 10.85
C GLN A 150 -2.71 22.18 10.15
N LYS A 151 -4.01 22.53 10.18
CA LYS A 151 -5.05 21.80 9.45
C LYS A 151 -4.78 21.77 7.95
N LYS A 152 -4.49 22.95 7.36
CA LYS A 152 -4.21 23.07 5.93
C LYS A 152 -2.99 22.26 5.51
N ALA A 153 -1.92 22.27 6.31
CA ALA A 153 -0.74 21.46 6.05
C ALA A 153 -1.05 19.95 6.12
N ALA A 154 -1.84 19.53 7.11
CA ALA A 154 -2.26 18.15 7.28
C ALA A 154 -3.19 17.68 6.15
N ASP A 155 -4.13 18.52 5.70
CA ASP A 155 -5.02 18.22 4.58
C ASP A 155 -4.23 18.02 3.27
N GLY A 156 -3.25 18.87 3.02
CA GLY A 156 -2.33 18.73 1.88
C GLY A 156 -1.55 17.41 1.91
N LEU A 157 -1.02 17.03 3.08
CA LEU A 157 -0.33 15.75 3.26
C LEU A 157 -1.30 14.57 3.11
N LEU A 158 -2.48 14.64 3.68
CA LEU A 158 -3.51 13.61 3.58
C LEU A 158 -3.92 13.41 2.12
N ALA A 159 -4.19 14.49 1.39
CA ALA A 159 -4.54 14.45 -0.02
C ALA A 159 -3.45 13.80 -0.89
N PHE A 160 -2.17 14.07 -0.59
CA PHE A 160 -1.03 13.48 -1.29
C PHE A 160 -0.81 12.02 -0.95
N LEU A 161 -0.86 11.66 0.35
CA LEU A 161 -0.52 10.31 0.82
C LEU A 161 -1.64 9.28 0.59
N THR A 162 -2.91 9.69 0.55
CA THR A 162 -4.06 8.78 0.43
C THR A 162 -3.98 7.88 -0.81
N PRO A 163 -3.78 8.39 -2.06
CA PRO A 163 -3.66 7.53 -3.24
C PRO A 163 -2.43 6.62 -3.17
N ILE A 164 -1.30 7.10 -2.61
CA ILE A 164 -0.10 6.29 -2.42
C ILE A 164 -0.39 5.16 -1.43
N ALA A 165 -0.90 5.48 -0.24
CA ALA A 165 -1.20 4.49 0.78
C ALA A 165 -2.17 3.43 0.26
N LYS A 166 -3.29 3.85 -0.38
CA LYS A 166 -4.29 2.91 -0.90
C LYS A 166 -3.69 1.97 -1.92
N ALA A 167 -3.09 2.48 -2.97
CA ALA A 167 -2.67 1.64 -4.09
C ALA A 167 -1.37 0.89 -3.79
N PHE A 168 -0.33 1.56 -3.32
CA PHE A 168 0.95 0.91 -3.03
C PHE A 168 0.82 -0.17 -1.96
N MET A 169 0.12 0.12 -0.84
CA MET A 169 0.00 -0.85 0.25
C MET A 169 -0.82 -2.07 -0.16
N THR A 170 -1.81 -1.94 -1.05
CA THR A 170 -2.57 -3.09 -1.55
C THR A 170 -1.77 -3.92 -2.57
N GLU A 171 -0.95 -3.29 -3.42
CA GLU A 171 -0.04 -4.00 -4.35
C GLU A 171 1.00 -4.82 -3.58
N VAL A 172 1.74 -4.19 -2.65
CA VAL A 172 2.75 -4.91 -1.87
C VAL A 172 2.13 -5.84 -0.82
N GLY A 173 0.88 -5.61 -0.44
CA GLY A 173 0.07 -6.52 0.38
C GLY A 173 -0.20 -7.83 -0.37
N PHE A 174 -0.58 -7.74 -1.63
CA PHE A 174 -0.78 -8.90 -2.51
C PHE A 174 0.54 -9.66 -2.76
N GLU A 175 1.65 -8.96 -3.04
CA GLU A 175 2.98 -9.56 -3.14
C GLU A 175 3.32 -10.32 -1.85
N SER A 176 3.04 -9.72 -0.69
CA SER A 176 3.29 -10.34 0.62
C SER A 176 2.41 -11.57 0.85
N ALA A 177 1.13 -11.53 0.51
CA ALA A 177 0.23 -12.68 0.60
C ALA A 177 0.71 -13.84 -0.29
N SER A 178 1.17 -13.52 -1.51
CA SER A 178 1.78 -14.49 -2.43
C SER A 178 3.06 -15.11 -1.85
N HIS A 179 3.94 -14.31 -1.26
CA HIS A 179 5.13 -14.82 -0.57
C HIS A 179 4.76 -15.69 0.63
N GLY A 180 3.73 -15.33 1.40
CA GLY A 180 3.20 -16.14 2.50
C GLY A 180 2.83 -17.53 2.02
N MET A 181 2.03 -17.62 0.97
CA MET A 181 1.63 -18.88 0.33
C MET A 181 2.85 -19.65 -0.20
N GLN A 182 3.82 -18.98 -0.84
CA GLN A 182 5.01 -19.58 -1.40
C GLN A 182 5.90 -20.23 -0.33
N VAL A 183 6.06 -19.63 0.85
CA VAL A 183 6.83 -20.19 1.97
C VAL A 183 6.23 -21.50 2.46
N TYR A 184 4.91 -21.66 2.40
CA TYR A 184 4.25 -22.93 2.74
C TYR A 184 4.41 -24.01 1.67
N GLY A 185 4.90 -23.68 0.47
CA GLY A 185 5.01 -24.62 -0.65
C GLY A 185 3.65 -25.22 -1.02
N GLY A 186 3.58 -26.53 -1.25
CA GLY A 186 2.33 -27.22 -1.58
C GLY A 186 1.23 -27.04 -0.52
N HIS A 187 1.58 -26.95 0.76
CA HIS A 187 0.61 -26.69 1.82
C HIS A 187 -0.05 -25.30 1.66
N GLY A 188 0.66 -24.29 1.15
CA GLY A 188 0.09 -22.98 0.91
C GLY A 188 -1.04 -22.94 -0.12
N PHE A 189 -1.11 -23.93 -1.00
CA PHE A 189 -2.13 -24.10 -2.02
C PHE A 189 -3.37 -24.87 -1.54
N ILE A 190 -3.28 -25.50 -0.37
CA ILE A 190 -4.35 -26.32 0.22
C ILE A 190 -5.18 -25.45 1.18
N SER A 191 -6.52 -25.50 1.03
CA SER A 191 -7.46 -24.64 1.76
C SER A 191 -7.33 -24.75 3.29
N GLU A 192 -7.01 -25.92 3.83
CA GLU A 192 -6.84 -26.17 5.27
C GLU A 192 -5.81 -25.25 5.94
N TRP A 193 -4.81 -24.78 5.17
CA TRP A 193 -3.73 -23.92 5.68
C TRP A 193 -4.06 -22.43 5.65
N GLY A 194 -5.12 -22.02 4.92
CA GLY A 194 -5.63 -20.66 4.90
C GLY A 194 -4.81 -19.63 4.13
N MET A 195 -3.61 -19.98 3.63
CA MET A 195 -2.76 -19.03 2.89
C MET A 195 -3.30 -18.73 1.50
N GLU A 196 -3.95 -19.68 0.84
CA GLU A 196 -4.61 -19.48 -0.43
C GLU A 196 -5.81 -18.52 -0.30
N GLN A 197 -6.55 -18.60 0.82
CA GLN A 197 -7.64 -17.68 1.11
C GLN A 197 -7.12 -16.26 1.36
N ASN A 198 -6.02 -16.11 2.11
CA ASN A 198 -5.38 -14.80 2.31
C ASN A 198 -5.04 -14.13 0.98
N LEU A 199 -4.51 -14.89 0.01
CA LEU A 199 -4.17 -14.40 -1.33
C LEU A 199 -5.44 -13.99 -2.12
N ARG A 200 -6.49 -14.83 -2.10
CA ARG A 200 -7.76 -14.54 -2.80
C ARG A 200 -8.46 -13.31 -2.22
N ASP A 201 -8.53 -13.22 -0.91
CA ASP A 201 -9.20 -12.11 -0.21
C ASP A 201 -8.44 -10.79 -0.39
N CYS A 202 -7.12 -10.83 -0.47
CA CYS A 202 -6.28 -9.65 -0.68
C CYS A 202 -6.49 -9.01 -2.07
N ARG A 203 -6.79 -9.81 -3.10
CA ARG A 203 -6.78 -9.35 -4.50
C ARG A 203 -7.76 -8.21 -4.78
N ILE A 204 -8.93 -8.22 -4.15
CA ILE A 204 -9.96 -7.19 -4.36
C ILE A 204 -9.51 -5.79 -3.94
N ALA A 205 -8.62 -5.69 -2.94
CA ALA A 205 -8.18 -4.41 -2.40
C ALA A 205 -7.46 -3.52 -3.43
N MET A 206 -6.87 -4.10 -4.47
CA MET A 206 -6.25 -3.39 -5.59
C MET A 206 -7.29 -2.84 -6.59
N MET A 207 -8.52 -3.34 -6.56
CA MET A 207 -9.56 -3.08 -7.57
C MET A 207 -10.60 -2.07 -7.08
N TYR A 208 -11.20 -2.30 -5.91
CA TYR A 208 -12.26 -1.42 -5.41
C TYR A 208 -11.72 -0.16 -4.73
N GLU A 209 -12.59 0.79 -4.40
CA GLU A 209 -12.23 2.12 -3.85
C GLU A 209 -11.30 2.94 -4.78
N GLY A 210 -11.35 2.62 -6.06
CA GLY A 210 -10.47 3.10 -7.11
C GLY A 210 -9.28 2.16 -7.35
N THR A 211 -9.19 1.67 -8.58
CA THR A 211 -8.08 0.78 -9.00
C THR A 211 -6.72 1.46 -8.82
N THR A 212 -5.66 0.67 -8.85
CA THR A 212 -4.27 1.19 -8.82
C THR A 212 -4.06 2.29 -9.86
N GLY A 213 -4.53 2.10 -11.12
CA GLY A 213 -4.44 3.12 -12.17
C GLY A 213 -5.22 4.39 -11.87
N VAL A 214 -6.43 4.27 -11.29
CA VAL A 214 -7.23 5.44 -10.87
C VAL A 214 -6.53 6.23 -9.78
N GLN A 215 -5.94 5.56 -8.78
CA GLN A 215 -5.16 6.21 -7.73
C GLN A 215 -3.89 6.86 -8.29
N ALA A 216 -3.26 6.21 -9.26
CA ALA A 216 -2.05 6.69 -9.90
C ALA A 216 -2.30 7.99 -10.70
N LEU A 217 -3.37 8.02 -11.49
CA LEU A 217 -3.81 9.23 -12.20
C LEU A 217 -4.25 10.35 -11.24
N ASP A 218 -4.91 9.99 -10.13
CA ASP A 218 -5.26 10.98 -9.09
C ASP A 218 -3.99 11.58 -8.47
N LEU A 219 -2.99 10.75 -8.14
CA LEU A 219 -1.72 11.21 -7.58
C LEU A 219 -0.98 12.11 -8.56
N LEU A 220 -0.56 11.57 -9.71
CA LEU A 220 0.31 12.30 -10.64
C LEU A 220 -0.42 13.46 -11.29
N GLY A 221 -1.60 13.23 -11.87
CA GLY A 221 -2.35 14.25 -12.60
C GLY A 221 -2.89 15.33 -11.66
N ARG A 222 -3.77 14.96 -10.73
CA ARG A 222 -4.50 15.93 -9.91
C ARG A 222 -3.72 16.46 -8.72
N LYS A 223 -3.02 15.59 -7.97
CA LYS A 223 -2.36 16.00 -6.72
C LYS A 223 -0.99 16.62 -6.95
N VAL A 224 -0.28 16.19 -7.98
CA VAL A 224 1.09 16.65 -8.24
C VAL A 224 1.12 17.69 -9.37
N LEU A 225 0.74 17.34 -10.59
CA LEU A 225 0.91 18.22 -11.74
C LEU A 225 -0.05 19.41 -11.71
N MET A 226 -1.33 19.21 -11.41
CA MET A 226 -2.31 20.31 -11.33
C MET A 226 -2.03 21.29 -10.18
N THR A 227 -1.34 20.87 -9.12
CA THR A 227 -0.90 21.74 -8.02
C THR A 227 0.51 22.30 -8.23
N GLN A 228 1.08 22.14 -9.43
CA GLN A 228 2.45 22.56 -9.74
C GLN A 228 3.50 22.01 -8.75
N GLY A 229 3.29 20.79 -8.25
CA GLY A 229 4.17 20.10 -7.33
C GLY A 229 4.03 20.48 -5.85
N GLU A 230 3.10 21.36 -5.48
CA GLU A 230 2.97 21.81 -4.08
C GLU A 230 2.63 20.66 -3.13
N ALA A 231 1.77 19.72 -3.54
CA ALA A 231 1.45 18.54 -2.72
C ALA A 231 2.68 17.65 -2.49
N LEU A 232 3.51 17.44 -3.51
CA LEU A 232 4.77 16.72 -3.39
C LEU A 232 5.76 17.44 -2.47
N LYS A 233 5.89 18.76 -2.61
CA LYS A 233 6.78 19.60 -1.78
C LYS A 233 6.44 19.48 -0.29
N GLY A 234 5.16 19.31 0.06
CA GLY A 234 4.74 19.10 1.44
C GLY A 234 5.47 17.91 2.10
N PHE A 235 5.53 16.78 1.42
CA PHE A 235 6.19 15.58 1.93
C PHE A 235 7.72 15.61 1.74
N THR A 236 8.21 16.00 0.57
CA THR A 236 9.67 16.06 0.30
C THR A 236 10.41 17.03 1.22
N LYS A 237 9.73 18.08 1.71
CA LYS A 237 10.27 18.99 2.74
C LYS A 237 10.46 18.28 4.10
N ILE A 238 9.56 17.37 4.48
CA ILE A 238 9.70 16.55 5.69
C ILE A 238 10.93 15.66 5.56
N VAL A 239 11.07 14.98 4.41
CA VAL A 239 12.22 14.12 4.11
C VAL A 239 13.52 14.92 4.14
N HIS A 240 13.54 16.08 3.50
CA HIS A 240 14.71 16.96 3.47
C HIS A 240 15.15 17.41 4.87
N LYS A 241 14.21 17.86 5.69
CA LYS A 241 14.50 18.24 7.10
C LYS A 241 15.05 17.06 7.91
N PHE A 242 14.50 15.87 7.71
CA PHE A 242 15.02 14.66 8.35
C PHE A 242 16.46 14.38 7.94
N CYS A 243 16.77 14.45 6.65
CA CYS A 243 18.14 14.24 6.15
C CYS A 243 19.12 15.28 6.71
N GLN A 244 18.75 16.57 6.73
CA GLN A 244 19.58 17.62 7.30
C GLN A 244 19.84 17.39 8.80
N ALA A 245 18.79 17.05 9.57
CA ALA A 245 18.92 16.82 11.02
C ALA A 245 19.80 15.61 11.37
N ASN A 246 19.99 14.68 10.43
CA ASN A 246 20.78 13.46 10.63
C ASN A 246 22.04 13.42 9.76
N GLU A 247 22.41 14.54 9.14
CA GLU A 247 23.66 14.67 8.40
C GLU A 247 24.85 14.47 9.36
N GLY A 248 25.79 13.61 8.98
CA GLY A 248 26.95 13.27 9.83
C GLY A 248 26.68 12.22 10.91
N ASN A 249 25.46 11.71 11.05
CA ASN A 249 25.16 10.60 11.95
C ASN A 249 25.66 9.28 11.34
N GLU A 250 26.81 8.78 11.79
CA GLU A 250 27.44 7.55 11.27
C GLU A 250 26.50 6.31 11.36
N ALA A 251 25.68 6.21 12.41
CA ALA A 251 24.73 5.11 12.58
C ALA A 251 23.65 5.10 11.48
N LEU A 252 23.39 6.25 10.84
CA LEU A 252 22.35 6.42 9.82
C LEU A 252 22.90 6.65 8.41
N LYS A 253 24.21 6.63 8.22
CA LYS A 253 24.87 6.89 6.93
C LYS A 253 24.34 6.01 5.79
N ALA A 254 24.02 4.75 6.07
CA ALA A 254 23.47 3.81 5.10
C ALA A 254 22.04 4.19 4.63
N PHE A 255 21.35 5.08 5.32
CA PHE A 255 19.97 5.48 5.05
C PHE A 255 19.86 6.92 4.57
N VAL A 256 20.51 7.86 5.23
CA VAL A 256 20.34 9.31 5.00
C VAL A 256 20.82 9.71 3.60
N GLY A 257 22.01 9.29 3.18
CA GLY A 257 22.56 9.62 1.87
C GLY A 257 21.65 9.12 0.71
N PRO A 258 21.32 7.81 0.68
CA PRO A 258 20.40 7.28 -0.33
C PRO A 258 19.01 7.94 -0.30
N LEU A 259 18.48 8.25 0.89
CA LEU A 259 17.18 8.92 1.03
C LEU A 259 17.22 10.35 0.47
N ALA A 260 18.29 11.10 0.75
CA ALA A 260 18.46 12.46 0.20
C ALA A 260 18.55 12.46 -1.33
N ALA A 261 19.30 11.50 -1.90
CA ALA A 261 19.40 11.32 -3.36
C ALA A 261 18.03 10.96 -3.97
N LEU A 262 17.30 10.03 -3.37
CA LEU A 262 15.96 9.63 -3.80
C LEU A 262 14.97 10.80 -3.76
N ASN A 263 15.01 11.61 -2.69
CA ASN A 263 14.16 12.78 -2.54
C ASN A 263 14.41 13.84 -3.63
N LYS A 264 15.67 14.04 -4.01
CA LYS A 264 16.05 14.91 -5.12
C LYS A 264 15.56 14.34 -6.46
N GLU A 265 15.83 13.06 -6.73
CA GLU A 265 15.38 12.35 -7.93
C GLU A 265 13.86 12.44 -8.11
N TRP A 266 13.08 12.32 -7.02
CA TRP A 266 11.62 12.42 -7.07
C TRP A 266 11.14 13.75 -7.67
N GLY A 267 11.74 14.87 -7.26
CA GLY A 267 11.48 16.17 -7.86
C GLY A 267 11.89 16.25 -9.34
N GLU A 268 13.05 15.70 -9.68
CA GLU A 268 13.58 15.71 -11.04
C GLU A 268 12.70 14.90 -12.02
N VAL A 269 12.30 13.68 -11.64
CA VAL A 269 11.42 12.86 -12.50
C VAL A 269 10.05 13.49 -12.63
N THR A 270 9.50 14.09 -11.56
CA THR A 270 8.23 14.82 -11.61
C THR A 270 8.28 15.97 -12.62
N MET A 271 9.36 16.74 -12.60
CA MET A 271 9.55 17.86 -13.54
C MET A 271 9.65 17.36 -14.98
N LYS A 272 10.42 16.28 -15.23
CA LYS A 272 10.55 15.68 -16.57
C LYS A 272 9.22 15.22 -17.14
N ILE A 273 8.41 14.50 -16.33
CA ILE A 273 7.09 14.06 -16.74
C ILE A 273 6.16 15.28 -17.00
N GLY A 274 6.21 16.29 -16.13
CA GLY A 274 5.43 17.53 -16.33
C GLY A 274 5.78 18.25 -17.62
N MET A 275 7.07 18.30 -18.01
CA MET A 275 7.50 18.88 -19.29
C MET A 275 7.05 18.05 -20.49
N ALA A 276 7.11 16.71 -20.41
CA ALA A 276 6.63 15.82 -21.45
C ALA A 276 5.11 15.98 -21.63
N ALA A 277 4.36 16.04 -20.53
CA ALA A 277 2.90 16.23 -20.51
C ALA A 277 2.41 17.55 -21.13
N MET A 278 3.27 18.58 -21.23
CA MET A 278 2.93 19.82 -21.95
C MET A 278 2.86 19.60 -23.47
N LYS A 279 3.54 18.59 -23.97
CA LYS A 279 3.57 18.25 -25.41
C LYS A 279 2.55 17.17 -25.74
N ASP A 280 2.46 16.18 -24.87
CA ASP A 280 1.53 15.05 -25.00
C ASP A 280 0.96 14.68 -23.63
N ARG A 281 -0.37 14.76 -23.50
CA ARG A 281 -1.08 14.46 -22.24
C ARG A 281 -1.07 12.98 -21.90
N GLU A 282 -0.88 12.09 -22.87
CA GLU A 282 -0.78 10.63 -22.65
C GLU A 282 0.44 10.28 -21.79
N GLU A 283 1.48 11.11 -21.77
CA GLU A 283 2.64 10.95 -20.89
C GLU A 283 2.27 10.86 -19.40
N VAL A 284 1.19 11.55 -18.98
CA VAL A 284 0.69 11.46 -17.59
C VAL A 284 0.13 10.08 -17.31
N GLY A 285 -0.66 9.54 -18.26
CA GLY A 285 -1.24 8.19 -18.16
C GLY A 285 -0.15 7.12 -18.15
N ALA A 286 0.77 7.21 -19.10
CA ALA A 286 1.87 6.25 -19.29
C ALA A 286 2.79 6.16 -18.06
N ALA A 287 3.11 7.30 -17.43
CA ALA A 287 3.99 7.34 -16.26
C ALA A 287 3.28 7.03 -14.92
N SER A 288 1.95 7.12 -14.86
CA SER A 288 1.22 7.27 -13.59
C SER A 288 1.42 6.13 -12.60
N VAL A 289 1.33 4.87 -13.05
CA VAL A 289 1.43 3.69 -12.18
C VAL A 289 2.84 3.54 -11.63
N ASP A 290 3.86 3.69 -12.50
CA ASP A 290 5.26 3.63 -12.09
C ASP A 290 5.61 4.79 -11.14
N TYR A 291 5.06 5.99 -11.38
CA TYR A 291 5.21 7.13 -10.48
C TYR A 291 4.60 6.86 -9.10
N LEU A 292 3.43 6.25 -9.04
CA LEU A 292 2.79 5.87 -7.77
C LEU A 292 3.61 4.82 -7.03
N MET A 293 4.07 3.78 -7.70
CA MET A 293 4.90 2.74 -7.09
C MET A 293 6.23 3.31 -6.59
N TYR A 294 6.91 4.13 -7.39
CA TYR A 294 8.09 4.88 -6.97
C TYR A 294 7.82 5.70 -5.71
N SER A 295 6.71 6.46 -5.71
CA SER A 295 6.30 7.29 -4.57
C SER A 295 6.09 6.46 -3.30
N GLY A 296 5.47 5.29 -3.42
CA GLY A 296 5.29 4.35 -2.31
C GLY A 296 6.62 3.85 -1.73
N TYR A 297 7.55 3.44 -2.59
CA TYR A 297 8.90 3.05 -2.14
C TYR A 297 9.65 4.22 -1.50
N ALA A 298 9.54 5.42 -2.05
CA ALA A 298 10.19 6.61 -1.49
C ALA A 298 9.63 6.98 -0.10
N CYS A 299 8.30 6.91 0.07
CA CYS A 299 7.67 7.09 1.38
C CYS A 299 8.15 6.04 2.39
N LEU A 300 8.19 4.77 2.02
CA LEU A 300 8.68 3.72 2.92
C LEU A 300 10.16 3.91 3.26
N ALA A 301 10.98 4.39 2.34
CA ALA A 301 12.39 4.69 2.62
C ALA A 301 12.51 5.72 3.75
N TYR A 302 11.71 6.78 3.74
CA TYR A 302 11.66 7.75 4.83
C TYR A 302 11.25 7.10 6.16
N PHE A 303 10.16 6.34 6.18
CA PHE A 303 9.70 5.69 7.41
C PHE A 303 10.71 4.68 7.95
N TRP A 304 11.39 3.93 7.10
CA TRP A 304 12.44 3.02 7.51
C TRP A 304 13.67 3.76 8.05
N ALA A 305 14.05 4.90 7.47
CA ALA A 305 15.14 5.72 7.98
C ALA A 305 14.82 6.29 9.38
N ASP A 306 13.59 6.76 9.60
CA ASP A 306 13.17 7.27 10.91
C ASP A 306 13.06 6.16 11.96
N MET A 307 12.51 5.00 11.62
CA MET A 307 12.53 3.82 12.50
C MET A 307 13.95 3.36 12.83
N ALA A 308 14.88 3.43 11.86
CA ALA A 308 16.29 3.11 12.07
C ALA A 308 16.96 4.13 13.02
N ARG A 309 16.60 5.42 12.91
CA ARG A 309 17.09 6.47 13.84
C ARG A 309 16.66 6.15 15.27
N VAL A 310 15.38 5.90 15.49
CA VAL A 310 14.86 5.56 16.82
C VAL A 310 15.54 4.29 17.36
N ALA A 311 15.70 3.27 16.51
CA ALA A 311 16.35 2.03 16.90
C ALA A 311 17.83 2.24 17.29
N ALA A 312 18.57 3.03 16.51
CA ALA A 312 19.96 3.33 16.80
C ALA A 312 20.13 4.11 18.12
N GLU A 313 19.26 5.10 18.37
CA GLU A 313 19.24 5.87 19.63
C GLU A 313 18.97 4.96 20.84
N LYS A 314 17.98 4.07 20.74
CA LYS A 314 17.63 3.11 21.81
C LYS A 314 18.74 2.10 22.08
N ILE A 315 19.40 1.62 21.01
CA ILE A 315 20.56 0.73 21.15
C ILE A 315 21.72 1.43 21.85
N ALA A 316 22.03 2.66 21.44
CA ALA A 316 23.12 3.45 22.03
C ALA A 316 22.86 3.78 23.50
N ALA A 317 21.61 4.05 23.86
CA ALA A 317 21.19 4.29 25.25
C ALA A 317 21.09 3.04 26.11
N GLY A 318 21.15 1.84 25.53
CA GLY A 318 20.89 0.58 26.25
C GLY A 318 19.44 0.43 26.74
N ASP A 319 18.49 1.20 26.15
CA ASP A 319 17.10 1.30 26.60
C ASP A 319 16.19 0.32 25.84
N GLY A 320 15.26 -0.29 26.55
CA GLY A 320 14.23 -1.19 26.01
C GLY A 320 14.76 -2.53 25.48
N ASP A 321 13.97 -3.20 24.63
CA ASP A 321 14.32 -4.48 24.05
C ASP A 321 15.37 -4.32 22.93
N GLN A 322 16.61 -4.59 23.28
CA GLN A 322 17.76 -4.48 22.38
C GLN A 322 17.66 -5.43 21.17
N ALA A 323 17.06 -6.61 21.33
CA ALA A 323 16.88 -7.57 20.23
C ALA A 323 15.86 -7.02 19.21
N PHE A 324 14.79 -6.41 19.69
CA PHE A 324 13.80 -5.74 18.85
C PHE A 324 14.41 -4.61 18.01
N TYR A 325 15.18 -3.70 18.64
CA TYR A 325 15.79 -2.58 17.94
C TYR A 325 16.86 -3.02 16.92
N LYS A 326 17.68 -4.02 17.28
CA LYS A 326 18.62 -4.64 16.32
C LYS A 326 17.91 -5.24 15.12
N ALA A 327 16.79 -5.94 15.32
CA ALA A 327 15.97 -6.50 14.24
C ALA A 327 15.37 -5.38 13.35
N LYS A 328 14.98 -4.22 13.92
CA LYS A 328 14.53 -3.05 13.15
C LYS A 328 15.63 -2.52 12.23
N LEU A 329 16.85 -2.32 12.75
CA LEU A 329 17.98 -1.88 11.93
C LEU A 329 18.29 -2.87 10.79
N GLN A 330 18.30 -4.18 11.08
CA GLN A 330 18.53 -5.20 10.06
C GLN A 330 17.43 -5.19 8.99
N THR A 331 16.18 -4.97 9.38
CA THR A 331 15.07 -4.87 8.42
C THR A 331 15.17 -3.61 7.58
N ALA A 332 15.56 -2.47 8.16
CA ALA A 332 15.84 -1.24 7.42
C ALA A 332 16.98 -1.43 6.41
N GLN A 333 18.08 -2.08 6.81
CA GLN A 333 19.19 -2.41 5.92
C GLN A 333 18.74 -3.30 4.75
N PHE A 334 17.92 -4.33 5.04
CA PHE A 334 17.34 -5.18 4.00
C PHE A 334 16.47 -4.36 3.03
N TYR A 335 15.62 -3.48 3.55
CA TYR A 335 14.77 -2.62 2.73
C TYR A 335 15.61 -1.78 1.76
N TYR A 336 16.61 -1.08 2.25
CA TYR A 336 17.47 -0.23 1.43
C TYR A 336 18.32 -1.02 0.43
N ALA A 337 18.79 -2.20 0.80
CA ALA A 337 19.65 -3.02 -0.05
C ALA A 337 18.90 -3.83 -1.11
N ARG A 338 17.67 -4.29 -0.82
CA ARG A 338 16.97 -5.29 -1.64
C ARG A 338 15.63 -4.83 -2.20
N ILE A 339 14.93 -3.91 -1.54
CA ILE A 339 13.60 -3.42 -1.96
C ILE A 339 13.72 -2.06 -2.65
N LEU A 340 14.38 -1.10 -2.03
CA LEU A 340 14.51 0.25 -2.55
C LEU A 340 15.08 0.31 -3.99
N PRO A 341 16.03 -0.55 -4.41
CA PRO A 341 16.51 -0.57 -5.81
C PRO A 341 15.44 -0.77 -6.88
N ARG A 342 14.24 -1.26 -6.53
CA ARG A 342 13.08 -1.35 -7.44
C ARG A 342 12.69 0.02 -8.03
N THR A 343 12.96 1.10 -7.31
CA THR A 343 12.71 2.46 -7.79
C THR A 343 13.38 2.76 -9.12
N ARG A 344 14.54 2.16 -9.40
CA ARG A 344 15.27 2.34 -10.67
C ARG A 344 14.49 1.82 -11.88
N THR A 345 13.80 0.68 -11.73
CA THR A 345 12.94 0.12 -12.78
C THR A 345 11.77 1.06 -13.05
N HIS A 346 11.14 1.58 -11.99
CA HIS A 346 10.03 2.53 -12.13
C HIS A 346 10.48 3.84 -12.78
N VAL A 347 11.67 4.36 -12.44
CA VAL A 347 12.22 5.55 -13.12
C VAL A 347 12.43 5.29 -14.61
N ALA A 348 13.02 4.15 -14.96
CA ALA A 348 13.23 3.80 -16.37
C ALA A 348 11.89 3.67 -17.12
N ALA A 349 10.89 3.01 -16.53
CA ALA A 349 9.58 2.82 -17.15
C ALA A 349 8.83 4.16 -17.31
N MET A 350 8.72 4.98 -16.26
CA MET A 350 7.96 6.24 -16.32
C MET A 350 8.60 7.31 -17.23
N LEU A 351 9.87 7.17 -17.57
CA LEU A 351 10.58 8.08 -18.50
C LEU A 351 10.72 7.50 -19.92
N SER A 352 10.14 6.33 -20.21
CA SER A 352 10.21 5.72 -21.54
C SER A 352 9.27 6.37 -22.56
N GLY A 353 8.36 7.23 -22.12
CA GLY A 353 7.38 7.90 -22.96
C GLY A 353 6.12 7.09 -23.22
N ALA A 354 5.10 7.76 -23.76
CA ALA A 354 3.78 7.16 -24.01
C ALA A 354 3.74 6.29 -25.28
N SER A 355 4.62 6.51 -26.27
CA SER A 355 4.56 5.87 -27.58
C SER A 355 4.57 4.33 -27.51
N SER A 356 5.37 3.76 -26.61
CA SER A 356 5.41 2.29 -26.42
C SER A 356 4.11 1.65 -25.95
N LEU A 357 3.17 2.45 -25.45
CA LEU A 357 1.85 2.04 -25.01
C LEU A 357 0.76 2.42 -26.01
N MET A 358 0.88 3.57 -26.66
CA MET A 358 -0.20 4.21 -27.41
C MET A 358 -0.09 4.02 -28.93
N ASP A 359 1.09 3.66 -29.46
CA ASP A 359 1.29 3.51 -30.92
C ASP A 359 0.70 2.20 -31.48
N MET A 360 0.46 1.20 -30.61
CA MET A 360 -0.17 -0.05 -31.02
C MET A 360 -1.66 0.19 -31.31
N SER A 361 -2.13 -0.15 -32.51
CA SER A 361 -3.54 -0.01 -32.88
C SER A 361 -4.42 -1.01 -32.09
N GLU A 362 -5.71 -0.70 -31.96
CA GLU A 362 -6.65 -1.59 -31.24
C GLU A 362 -6.73 -2.97 -31.91
N GLU A 363 -6.66 -3.01 -33.25
CA GLU A 363 -6.68 -4.24 -34.02
C GLU A 363 -5.43 -5.10 -33.77
N ASP A 364 -4.27 -4.49 -33.52
CA ASP A 364 -3.02 -5.21 -33.32
C ASP A 364 -2.94 -5.92 -31.95
N PHE A 365 -3.84 -5.58 -31.00
CA PHE A 365 -4.00 -6.36 -29.76
C PHE A 365 -4.68 -7.72 -30.01
N ALA A 366 -5.36 -7.88 -31.12
CA ALA A 366 -6.00 -9.13 -31.47
C ALA A 366 -5.00 -10.11 -32.11
N LEU A 367 -4.89 -11.33 -31.54
CA LEU A 367 -4.19 -12.41 -32.26
C LEU A 367 -5.10 -12.89 -33.37
N SER A 368 -4.68 -12.71 -34.62
CA SER A 368 -5.34 -13.38 -35.78
C SER A 368 -4.94 -14.86 -35.71
N TYR A 369 -5.83 -15.71 -35.18
CA TYR A 369 -5.73 -17.15 -35.27
C TYR A 369 -6.43 -17.63 -36.56
#